data_f784b1029e91eed81355f55da9393743
#
_entry.id   f784b1029e91eed81355f55da9393743
#
_cell.length_a   1.000
_cell.length_b   1.000
_cell.length_c   1.000
_cell.angle_alpha   90.00
_cell.angle_beta   90.00
_cell.angle_gamma   90.00
#
_symmetry.space_group_name_H-M   'P 1'
#
loop_
_entity.id
_entity.type
_entity.pdbx_description
1 polymer ?
#
loop_
_entity_poly.entity_id
_entity_poly.type
_entity_poly.pdbx_seq_one_letter_code
_entity_poly.pdbx_strand_id
1 'polypeptide(L)'
;EFNSLVLAILQVSGGDLKLDFAIIDAAKRISSKASFKTYVSLDCENCPEVVQFLNKFACSNEKVSSETIDGGLFAKDVERLGIQGVPTVFLNGELFHVGRLNSSKIMANLRETFPEIENSSVEGEGSKPSSRYDVAIIGGGPAAISAAIYTARKGLDVILVAEKLGGQVAETVGIENMISIPATTGPKLTSDLKRHVEQYSLKIREGLSVQELQPGKIKRIKLDTDEIIEAVSVIVATGANWRQLNIPGEKE
;
A
#
# COMPACT_ATOMS: atom_id res chain seq x y z
N GLU A 1 -11.83 3.88 -13.21
CA GLU A 1 -10.83 4.97 -13.23
C GLU A 1 -11.41 6.37 -12.95
N PHE A 2 -12.72 6.61 -13.07
CA PHE A 2 -13.32 7.92 -12.75
C PHE A 2 -12.96 8.40 -11.33
N ASN A 3 -13.03 7.52 -10.33
CA ASN A 3 -12.65 7.85 -8.95
C ASN A 3 -11.16 8.23 -8.84
N SER A 4 -10.27 7.58 -9.60
CA SER A 4 -8.85 7.90 -9.63
C SER A 4 -8.59 9.30 -10.18
N LEU A 5 -9.34 9.74 -11.19
CA LEU A 5 -9.29 11.09 -11.73
C LEU A 5 -9.74 12.13 -10.71
N VAL A 6 -10.89 11.91 -10.04
CA VAL A 6 -11.40 12.82 -9.00
C VAL A 6 -10.41 12.96 -7.84
N LEU A 7 -9.84 11.84 -7.38
CA LEU A 7 -8.83 11.85 -6.33
C LEU A 7 -7.55 12.59 -6.77
N ALA A 8 -7.10 12.40 -8.02
CA ALA A 8 -5.93 13.12 -8.54
C ALA A 8 -6.15 14.64 -8.53
N ILE A 9 -7.32 15.11 -8.95
CA ILE A 9 -7.68 16.55 -8.91
C ILE A 9 -7.62 17.08 -7.46
N LEU A 10 -8.19 16.36 -6.51
CA LEU A 10 -8.17 16.74 -5.09
C LEU A 10 -6.73 16.78 -4.54
N GLN A 11 -5.90 15.81 -4.90
CA GLN A 11 -4.51 15.71 -4.43
C GLN A 11 -3.63 16.85 -4.98
N VAL A 12 -3.75 17.15 -6.27
CA VAL A 12 -3.02 18.26 -6.91
C VAL A 12 -3.47 19.62 -6.36
N SER A 13 -4.73 19.73 -5.93
CA SER A 13 -5.27 20.95 -5.28
C SER A 13 -4.82 21.12 -3.83
N GLY A 14 -3.92 20.28 -3.31
CA GLY A 14 -3.41 20.35 -1.93
C GLY A 14 -4.23 19.55 -0.92
N GLY A 15 -5.08 18.64 -1.38
CA GLY A 15 -5.78 17.69 -0.52
C GLY A 15 -4.81 16.70 0.15
N ASP A 16 -5.22 16.12 1.28
CA ASP A 16 -4.45 15.11 2.00
C ASP A 16 -4.18 13.88 1.10
N LEU A 17 -2.91 13.54 0.94
CA LEU A 17 -2.48 12.41 0.10
C LEU A 17 -2.86 11.06 0.69
N LYS A 18 -3.08 11.00 2.01
CA LYS A 18 -3.32 9.73 2.73
C LYS A 18 -2.27 8.68 2.39
N LEU A 19 -1.00 9.09 2.37
CA LEU A 19 0.17 8.24 2.26
C LEU A 19 0.92 8.23 3.59
N ASP A 20 1.56 7.10 3.88
CA ASP A 20 2.46 7.03 5.02
C ASP A 20 3.62 8.00 4.86
N PHE A 21 4.03 8.61 5.98
CA PHE A 21 5.13 9.57 6.03
C PHE A 21 6.43 9.01 5.40
N ALA A 22 6.74 7.72 5.65
CA ALA A 22 7.94 7.09 5.10
C ALA A 22 7.90 7.00 3.56
N ILE A 23 6.70 6.82 2.97
CA ILE A 23 6.52 6.80 1.51
C ILE A 23 6.69 8.22 0.93
N ILE A 24 6.15 9.23 1.60
CA ILE A 24 6.31 10.64 1.20
C ILE A 24 7.78 11.04 1.25
N ASP A 25 8.50 10.66 2.32
CA ASP A 25 9.92 10.94 2.49
C ASP A 25 10.76 10.22 1.42
N ALA A 26 10.46 8.97 1.12
CA ALA A 26 11.07 8.22 0.02
C ALA A 26 10.87 8.92 -1.33
N ALA A 27 9.66 9.39 -1.63
CA ALA A 27 9.39 10.15 -2.85
C ALA A 27 10.24 11.42 -2.93
N LYS A 28 10.35 12.18 -1.84
CA LYS A 28 11.14 13.42 -1.78
C LYS A 28 12.62 13.22 -2.02
N ARG A 29 13.16 12.04 -1.75
CA ARG A 29 14.58 11.71 -1.96
C ARG A 29 14.93 11.47 -3.42
N ILE A 30 13.99 11.18 -4.29
CA ILE A 30 14.26 11.01 -5.71
C ILE A 30 14.83 12.31 -6.28
N SER A 31 16.09 12.26 -6.66
CA SER A 31 16.87 13.41 -7.14
C SER A 31 16.84 13.54 -8.66
N SER A 32 16.60 12.45 -9.38
CA SER A 32 16.51 12.38 -10.83
C SER A 32 15.05 12.47 -11.31
N LYS A 33 14.84 12.75 -12.60
CA LYS A 33 13.49 12.77 -13.18
C LYS A 33 12.92 11.36 -13.26
N ALA A 34 11.73 11.16 -12.69
CA ALA A 34 10.98 9.92 -12.74
C ALA A 34 9.61 10.16 -13.40
N SER A 35 9.41 9.62 -14.59
CA SER A 35 8.18 9.75 -15.36
C SER A 35 7.48 8.41 -15.48
N PHE A 36 6.39 8.24 -14.74
CA PHE A 36 5.55 7.04 -14.81
C PHE A 36 4.47 7.21 -15.88
N LYS A 37 4.31 6.16 -16.70
CA LYS A 37 3.19 6.00 -17.63
C LYS A 37 2.49 4.70 -17.35
N THR A 38 1.23 4.78 -16.93
CA THR A 38 0.42 3.60 -16.56
C THR A 38 -0.66 3.39 -17.60
N TYR A 39 -0.55 2.30 -18.33
CA TYR A 39 -1.60 1.85 -19.26
C TYR A 39 -2.64 1.06 -18.49
N VAL A 40 -3.91 1.46 -18.67
CA VAL A 40 -5.07 0.90 -17.94
C VAL A 40 -6.18 0.54 -18.91
N SER A 41 -7.16 -0.23 -18.44
CA SER A 41 -8.49 -0.35 -19.03
C SER A 41 -9.52 0.24 -18.08
N LEU A 42 -10.58 0.84 -18.60
CA LEU A 42 -11.65 1.39 -17.78
C LEU A 42 -12.37 0.33 -16.94
N ASP A 43 -12.39 -0.92 -17.42
CA ASP A 43 -13.02 -2.06 -16.75
C ASP A 43 -12.07 -2.84 -15.82
N CYS A 44 -10.82 -2.40 -15.70
CA CYS A 44 -9.81 -3.06 -14.90
C CYS A 44 -10.01 -2.78 -13.39
N GLU A 45 -10.30 -3.79 -12.60
CA GLU A 45 -10.49 -3.67 -11.14
C GLU A 45 -9.19 -3.42 -10.37
N ASN A 46 -8.04 -3.85 -10.89
CA ASN A 46 -6.74 -3.72 -10.24
C ASN A 46 -5.99 -2.43 -10.60
N CYS A 47 -6.38 -1.76 -11.69
CA CYS A 47 -5.72 -0.55 -12.17
C CYS A 47 -5.82 0.64 -11.22
N PRO A 48 -6.96 0.90 -10.54
CA PRO A 48 -7.08 2.05 -9.65
C PRO A 48 -6.09 2.07 -8.48
N GLU A 49 -5.71 0.93 -7.94
CA GLU A 49 -4.76 0.85 -6.83
C GLU A 49 -3.37 1.37 -7.24
N VAL A 50 -2.89 0.93 -8.40
CA VAL A 50 -1.59 1.34 -8.94
C VAL A 50 -1.60 2.82 -9.36
N VAL A 51 -2.64 3.23 -10.08
CA VAL A 51 -2.81 4.63 -10.53
C VAL A 51 -2.85 5.59 -9.35
N GLN A 52 -3.67 5.32 -8.35
CA GLN A 52 -3.83 6.19 -7.19
C GLN A 52 -2.55 6.28 -6.37
N PHE A 53 -1.81 5.16 -6.21
CA PHE A 53 -0.53 5.18 -5.53
C PHE A 53 0.48 6.06 -6.27
N LEU A 54 0.67 5.85 -7.58
CA LEU A 54 1.63 6.61 -8.38
C LEU A 54 1.26 8.10 -8.49
N ASN A 55 -0.03 8.45 -8.55
CA ASN A 55 -0.48 9.84 -8.52
C ASN A 55 -0.12 10.52 -7.19
N LYS A 56 -0.39 9.88 -6.05
CA LYS A 56 -0.02 10.40 -4.72
C LYS A 56 1.50 10.53 -4.57
N PHE A 57 2.24 9.53 -5.07
CA PHE A 57 3.69 9.52 -5.05
C PHE A 57 4.26 10.69 -5.85
N ALA A 58 3.72 10.95 -7.05
CA ALA A 58 4.08 12.09 -7.88
C ALA A 58 3.75 13.44 -7.24
N CYS A 59 2.62 13.57 -6.53
CA CYS A 59 2.29 14.78 -5.77
C CYS A 59 3.28 15.10 -4.64
N SER A 60 4.12 14.14 -4.25
CA SER A 60 5.10 14.32 -3.16
C SER A 60 6.44 14.89 -3.62
N ASN A 61 6.72 14.93 -4.94
CA ASN A 61 8.00 15.42 -5.48
C ASN A 61 7.82 15.97 -6.91
N GLU A 62 8.23 17.20 -7.15
CA GLU A 62 8.13 17.87 -8.47
C GLU A 62 8.92 17.19 -9.60
N LYS A 63 9.93 16.36 -9.27
CA LYS A 63 10.69 15.59 -10.25
C LYS A 63 10.00 14.29 -10.67
N VAL A 64 8.93 13.91 -9.96
CA VAL A 64 8.14 12.72 -10.24
C VAL A 64 6.86 13.12 -10.97
N SER A 65 6.56 12.45 -12.06
CA SER A 65 5.31 12.63 -12.81
C SER A 65 4.59 11.31 -13.00
N SER A 66 3.26 11.33 -13.00
CA SER A 66 2.40 10.17 -13.25
C SER A 66 1.40 10.51 -14.33
N GLU A 67 1.35 9.70 -15.38
CA GLU A 67 0.43 9.80 -16.50
C GLU A 67 -0.35 8.49 -16.61
N THR A 68 -1.68 8.58 -16.65
CA THR A 68 -2.56 7.42 -16.85
C THR A 68 -3.11 7.42 -18.26
N ILE A 69 -2.96 6.31 -18.96
CA ILE A 69 -3.30 6.18 -20.39
C ILE A 69 -4.35 5.06 -20.53
N ASP A 70 -5.50 5.39 -21.08
CA ASP A 70 -6.50 4.40 -21.46
C ASP A 70 -6.03 3.61 -22.68
N GLY A 71 -5.70 2.33 -22.49
CA GLY A 71 -5.23 1.45 -23.55
C GLY A 71 -6.26 1.25 -24.67
N GLY A 72 -7.56 1.38 -24.38
CA GLY A 72 -8.62 1.30 -25.38
C GLY A 72 -8.59 2.47 -26.36
N LEU A 73 -8.34 3.68 -25.87
CA LEU A 73 -8.21 4.89 -26.69
C LEU A 73 -6.86 4.95 -27.42
N PHE A 74 -5.80 4.43 -26.84
CA PHE A 74 -4.44 4.45 -27.38
C PHE A 74 -3.97 3.06 -27.84
N ALA A 75 -4.83 2.32 -28.53
CA ALA A 75 -4.57 0.96 -28.99
C ALA A 75 -3.28 0.80 -29.82
N LYS A 76 -2.94 1.80 -30.63
CA LYS A 76 -1.67 1.80 -31.42
C LYS A 76 -0.42 1.80 -30.54
N ASP A 77 -0.46 2.50 -29.41
CA ASP A 77 0.64 2.49 -28.44
C ASP A 77 0.72 1.17 -27.71
N VAL A 78 -0.44 0.59 -27.34
CA VAL A 78 -0.53 -0.75 -26.73
C VAL A 78 0.10 -1.81 -27.62
N GLU A 79 -0.23 -1.80 -28.93
CA GLU A 79 0.34 -2.72 -29.91
C GLU A 79 1.86 -2.50 -30.10
N ARG A 80 2.27 -1.25 -30.30
CA ARG A 80 3.68 -0.86 -30.48
C ARG A 80 4.56 -1.25 -29.28
N LEU A 81 4.04 -1.13 -28.07
CA LEU A 81 4.74 -1.44 -26.81
C LEU A 81 4.59 -2.90 -26.40
N GLY A 82 3.80 -3.71 -27.12
CA GLY A 82 3.57 -5.11 -26.83
C GLY A 82 2.86 -5.36 -25.50
N ILE A 83 1.98 -4.45 -25.07
CA ILE A 83 1.25 -4.54 -23.79
C ILE A 83 0.20 -5.65 -23.91
N GLN A 84 0.32 -6.68 -23.08
CA GLN A 84 -0.58 -7.83 -23.07
C GLN A 84 -1.57 -7.85 -21.90
N GLY A 85 -1.33 -7.00 -20.90
CA GLY A 85 -2.19 -6.94 -19.71
C GLY A 85 -2.13 -5.57 -19.03
N VAL A 86 -3.12 -5.28 -18.19
CA VAL A 86 -3.21 -4.02 -17.45
C VAL A 86 -3.42 -4.28 -15.94
N PRO A 87 -2.90 -3.40 -15.06
CA PRO A 87 -2.10 -2.23 -15.37
C PRO A 87 -0.69 -2.59 -15.88
N THR A 88 -0.18 -1.84 -16.86
CA THR A 88 1.23 -1.90 -17.26
C THR A 88 1.86 -0.54 -17.01
N VAL A 89 2.93 -0.53 -16.23
CA VAL A 89 3.64 0.68 -15.82
C VAL A 89 4.99 0.75 -16.52
N PHE A 90 5.27 1.88 -17.15
CA PHE A 90 6.59 2.26 -17.67
C PHE A 90 7.17 3.36 -16.79
N LEU A 91 8.46 3.31 -16.54
CA LEU A 91 9.24 4.34 -15.87
C LEU A 91 10.33 4.85 -16.82
N ASN A 92 10.30 6.14 -17.12
CA ASN A 92 11.23 6.78 -18.06
C ASN A 92 11.28 6.10 -19.45
N GLY A 93 10.18 5.44 -19.84
CA GLY A 93 10.05 4.75 -21.12
C GLY A 93 10.44 3.26 -21.07
N GLU A 94 10.99 2.75 -20.00
CA GLU A 94 11.30 1.34 -19.78
C GLU A 94 10.20 0.64 -19.01
N LEU A 95 9.97 -0.65 -19.28
CA LEU A 95 8.97 -1.44 -18.59
C LEU A 95 9.34 -1.58 -17.12
N PHE A 96 8.49 -1.06 -16.23
CA PHE A 96 8.68 -1.11 -14.79
C PHE A 96 7.90 -2.26 -14.14
N HIS A 97 6.65 -2.44 -14.53
CA HIS A 97 5.81 -3.53 -14.00
C HIS A 97 4.60 -3.84 -14.86
N VAL A 98 4.15 -5.11 -14.81
CA VAL A 98 2.91 -5.58 -15.44
C VAL A 98 2.04 -6.28 -14.41
N GLY A 99 0.74 -5.98 -14.43
CA GLY A 99 -0.27 -6.60 -13.59
C GLY A 99 -0.44 -5.92 -12.24
N ARG A 100 -1.15 -6.60 -11.36
CA ARG A 100 -1.48 -6.09 -10.04
C ARG A 100 -0.25 -5.85 -9.18
N LEU A 101 -0.23 -4.70 -8.51
CA LEU A 101 0.87 -4.30 -7.64
C LEU A 101 0.32 -3.56 -6.43
N ASN A 102 0.65 -4.00 -5.22
CA ASN A 102 0.36 -3.25 -4.00
C ASN A 102 1.46 -2.22 -3.71
N SER A 103 1.16 -1.27 -2.83
CA SER A 103 2.06 -0.17 -2.47
C SER A 103 3.43 -0.65 -1.98
N SER A 104 3.50 -1.71 -1.18
CA SER A 104 4.77 -2.27 -0.68
C SER A 104 5.65 -2.81 -1.81
N LYS A 105 5.06 -3.51 -2.79
CA LYS A 105 5.81 -4.00 -3.96
C LYS A 105 6.25 -2.86 -4.88
N ILE A 106 5.40 -1.83 -5.07
CA ILE A 106 5.79 -0.62 -5.81
C ILE A 106 7.01 0.01 -5.12
N MET A 107 6.97 0.17 -3.80
CA MET A 107 8.09 0.73 -3.04
C MET A 107 9.36 -0.13 -3.11
N ALA A 108 9.24 -1.47 -3.09
CA ALA A 108 10.38 -2.36 -3.28
C ALA A 108 11.05 -2.16 -4.66
N ASN A 109 10.26 -2.16 -5.73
CA ASN A 109 10.77 -1.92 -7.08
C ASN A 109 11.37 -0.51 -7.23
N LEU A 110 10.79 0.50 -6.56
CA LEU A 110 11.32 1.87 -6.56
C LEU A 110 12.68 1.96 -5.87
N ARG A 111 12.89 1.23 -4.77
CA ARG A 111 14.21 1.18 -4.08
C ARG A 111 15.28 0.55 -4.97
N GLU A 112 14.94 -0.52 -5.70
CA GLU A 112 15.87 -1.12 -6.66
C GLU A 112 16.25 -0.15 -7.79
N THR A 113 15.29 0.69 -8.23
CA THR A 113 15.50 1.62 -9.34
C THR A 113 16.16 2.92 -8.90
N PHE A 114 15.88 3.39 -7.68
CA PHE A 114 16.37 4.65 -7.10
C PHE A 114 17.10 4.35 -5.78
N PRO A 115 18.39 4.04 -5.81
CA PRO A 115 19.17 3.74 -4.60
C PRO A 115 19.17 4.87 -3.56
N GLU A 116 18.93 6.12 -3.98
CA GLU A 116 18.80 7.27 -3.09
C GLU A 116 17.61 7.16 -2.11
N ILE A 117 16.62 6.31 -2.40
CA ILE A 117 15.53 6.03 -1.47
C ILE A 117 16.03 5.23 -0.26
N GLU A 118 17.03 4.35 -0.45
CA GLU A 118 17.60 3.50 0.62
C GLU A 118 18.57 4.25 1.52
N ASN A 119 19.18 5.33 1.03
CA ASN A 119 20.19 6.11 1.79
C ASN A 119 19.59 6.90 2.95
N SER A 120 18.70 6.32 3.74
CA SER A 120 18.38 6.77 5.08
C SER A 120 19.39 6.23 6.10
N SER A 121 20.69 6.40 5.83
CA SER A 121 21.64 6.52 6.90
C SER A 121 21.37 7.88 7.56
N VAL A 122 20.46 7.92 8.51
CA VAL A 122 20.68 8.73 9.67
C VAL A 122 21.99 8.16 10.26
N GLU A 123 23.11 8.70 9.81
CA GLU A 123 24.38 8.58 10.52
C GLU A 123 24.15 9.19 11.90
N GLY A 124 24.03 8.36 12.88
CA GLY A 124 23.86 8.77 14.26
C GLY A 124 23.27 7.64 15.08
N GLU A 125 24.19 6.83 15.65
CA GLU A 125 23.96 5.98 16.82
C GLU A 125 22.69 5.12 16.77
N GLY A 126 22.87 3.82 16.58
CA GLY A 126 21.90 2.71 16.71
C GLY A 126 20.47 3.17 16.72
N SER A 127 19.74 2.96 15.59
CA SER A 127 18.40 3.48 15.35
C SER A 127 17.55 3.44 16.64
N LYS A 128 17.42 4.60 17.29
CA LYS A 128 16.51 4.74 18.43
C LYS A 128 15.12 4.38 17.92
N PRO A 129 14.37 3.53 18.60
CA PRO A 129 13.01 3.20 18.22
C PRO A 129 12.21 4.51 18.14
N SER A 130 11.56 4.74 16.99
CA SER A 130 10.83 5.99 16.75
C SER A 130 9.64 6.16 17.68
N SER A 131 9.10 5.04 18.21
CA SER A 131 7.99 5.03 19.16
C SER A 131 7.85 3.65 19.81
N ARG A 132 7.42 3.63 21.08
CA ARG A 132 7.09 2.42 21.80
C ARG A 132 5.61 2.33 22.09
N TYR A 133 5.01 1.21 21.76
CA TYR A 133 3.58 0.93 21.91
C TYR A 133 3.33 -0.20 22.92
N ASP A 134 2.12 -0.23 23.50
CA ASP A 134 1.68 -1.37 24.30
C ASP A 134 1.45 -2.60 23.43
N VAL A 135 0.81 -2.37 22.25
CA VAL A 135 0.50 -3.44 21.30
C VAL A 135 0.78 -2.97 19.86
N ALA A 136 1.58 -3.76 19.16
CA ALA A 136 1.69 -3.65 17.71
C ALA A 136 0.87 -4.77 17.03
N ILE A 137 0.09 -4.42 16.03
CA ILE A 137 -0.73 -5.35 15.27
C ILE A 137 -0.22 -5.37 13.84
N ILE A 138 0.13 -6.56 13.35
CA ILE A 138 0.68 -6.75 12.01
C ILE A 138 -0.38 -7.40 11.13
N GLY A 139 -0.82 -6.68 10.11
CA GLY A 139 -1.85 -7.08 9.16
C GLY A 139 -2.96 -6.05 9.05
N GLY A 140 -3.76 -6.12 7.99
CA GLY A 140 -4.82 -5.15 7.69
C GLY A 140 -6.21 -5.78 7.51
N GLY A 141 -6.32 -7.10 7.64
CA GLY A 141 -7.58 -7.83 7.47
C GLY A 141 -8.56 -7.68 8.64
N PRO A 142 -9.75 -8.28 8.55
CA PRO A 142 -10.78 -8.18 9.60
C PRO A 142 -10.29 -8.59 10.98
N ALA A 143 -9.42 -9.60 11.08
CA ALA A 143 -8.84 -10.04 12.35
C ALA A 143 -7.93 -8.96 12.97
N ALA A 144 -7.07 -8.35 12.18
CA ALA A 144 -6.18 -7.27 12.61
C ALA A 144 -6.98 -6.03 13.07
N ILE A 145 -7.96 -5.62 12.25
CA ILE A 145 -8.83 -4.49 12.58
C ILE A 145 -9.63 -4.75 13.85
N SER A 146 -10.18 -5.95 14.01
CA SER A 146 -10.87 -6.33 15.26
C SER A 146 -9.94 -6.26 16.45
N ALA A 147 -8.72 -6.81 16.36
CA ALA A 147 -7.74 -6.73 17.43
C ALA A 147 -7.39 -5.27 17.76
N ALA A 148 -7.22 -4.41 16.75
CA ALA A 148 -6.91 -3.00 16.93
C ALA A 148 -8.03 -2.26 17.70
N ILE A 149 -9.28 -2.47 17.28
CA ILE A 149 -10.44 -1.86 17.95
C ILE A 149 -10.53 -2.31 19.42
N TYR A 150 -10.42 -3.63 19.68
CA TYR A 150 -10.56 -4.14 21.04
C TYR A 150 -9.40 -3.73 21.96
N THR A 151 -8.18 -3.65 21.45
CA THR A 151 -7.03 -3.16 22.23
C THR A 151 -7.11 -1.66 22.50
N ALA A 152 -7.48 -0.86 21.50
CA ALA A 152 -7.70 0.58 21.68
C ALA A 152 -8.83 0.89 22.69
N ARG A 153 -9.93 0.12 22.67
CA ARG A 153 -11.02 0.23 23.66
C ARG A 153 -10.60 -0.06 25.08
N LYS A 154 -9.50 -0.77 25.28
CA LYS A 154 -8.91 -1.00 26.63
C LYS A 154 -7.99 0.14 27.06
N GLY A 155 -7.85 1.19 26.27
CA GLY A 155 -6.99 2.34 26.56
C GLY A 155 -5.50 2.06 26.37
N LEU A 156 -5.15 1.03 25.59
CA LEU A 156 -3.77 0.71 25.27
C LEU A 156 -3.28 1.60 24.11
N ASP A 157 -1.99 1.93 24.12
CA ASP A 157 -1.33 2.58 23.00
C ASP A 157 -1.04 1.57 21.90
N VAL A 158 -1.72 1.73 20.75
CA VAL A 158 -1.78 0.72 19.68
C VAL A 158 -1.27 1.27 18.38
N ILE A 159 -0.43 0.48 17.71
CA ILE A 159 -0.07 0.69 16.30
C ILE A 159 -0.54 -0.49 15.44
N LEU A 160 -1.18 -0.19 14.33
CA LEU A 160 -1.57 -1.13 13.29
C LEU A 160 -0.70 -0.91 12.06
N VAL A 161 0.05 -1.92 11.65
CA VAL A 161 0.91 -1.90 10.46
C VAL A 161 0.35 -2.86 9.42
N ALA A 162 0.07 -2.35 8.22
CA ALA A 162 -0.53 -3.13 7.16
C ALA A 162 -0.07 -2.68 5.77
N GLU A 163 0.10 -3.62 4.86
CA GLU A 163 0.27 -3.30 3.43
C GLU A 163 -0.99 -2.65 2.86
N LYS A 164 -2.16 -3.16 3.27
CA LYS A 164 -3.47 -2.67 2.84
C LYS A 164 -4.53 -2.97 3.89
N LEU A 165 -5.35 -1.98 4.23
CA LEU A 165 -6.52 -2.20 5.08
C LEU A 165 -7.61 -2.95 4.31
N GLY A 166 -8.24 -3.92 4.99
CA GLY A 166 -9.21 -4.85 4.42
C GLY A 166 -8.61 -6.21 4.07
N GLY A 167 -7.31 -6.27 3.75
CA GLY A 167 -6.64 -7.52 3.36
C GLY A 167 -7.31 -8.18 2.14
N GLN A 168 -7.25 -9.50 2.05
CA GLN A 168 -7.85 -10.28 0.95
C GLN A 168 -9.37 -10.14 0.85
N VAL A 169 -10.04 -9.87 1.96
CA VAL A 169 -11.51 -9.70 1.97
C VAL A 169 -11.95 -8.58 1.03
N ALA A 170 -11.12 -7.56 0.82
CA ALA A 170 -11.41 -6.46 -0.09
C ALA A 170 -11.72 -6.91 -1.54
N GLU A 171 -11.25 -8.08 -1.93
CA GLU A 171 -11.38 -8.64 -3.28
C GLU A 171 -12.54 -9.64 -3.42
N THR A 172 -13.20 -9.97 -2.32
CA THR A 172 -14.29 -10.94 -2.33
C THR A 172 -15.56 -10.31 -2.90
N VAL A 173 -16.08 -10.90 -3.97
CA VAL A 173 -17.29 -10.39 -4.65
C VAL A 173 -18.53 -10.47 -3.77
N GLY A 174 -18.75 -11.61 -3.10
CA GLY A 174 -19.88 -11.84 -2.22
C GLY A 174 -19.47 -12.48 -0.90
N ILE A 175 -20.01 -11.99 0.21
CA ILE A 175 -19.78 -12.49 1.57
C ILE A 175 -21.13 -12.73 2.23
N GLU A 176 -21.43 -13.99 2.58
CA GLU A 176 -22.70 -14.43 3.18
C GLU A 176 -22.49 -15.13 4.53
N ASN A 177 -21.25 -15.25 4.96
CA ASN A 177 -20.86 -15.97 6.17
C ASN A 177 -20.38 -15.07 7.31
N MET A 178 -20.63 -13.76 7.22
CA MET A 178 -20.30 -12.83 8.29
C MET A 178 -21.46 -12.73 9.28
N ILE A 179 -21.18 -13.04 10.56
CA ILE A 179 -22.18 -12.97 11.62
C ILE A 179 -22.79 -11.56 11.66
N SER A 180 -24.11 -11.47 11.76
CA SER A 180 -24.94 -10.26 11.75
C SER A 180 -25.05 -9.52 10.41
N ILE A 181 -24.37 -9.96 9.37
CA ILE A 181 -24.44 -9.39 8.01
C ILE A 181 -24.84 -10.52 7.06
N PRO A 182 -26.13 -10.66 6.70
CA PRO A 182 -26.59 -11.77 5.87
C PRO A 182 -25.97 -11.83 4.48
N ALA A 183 -25.69 -10.65 3.88
CA ALA A 183 -25.01 -10.53 2.60
C ALA A 183 -24.30 -9.18 2.49
N THR A 184 -23.07 -9.18 1.99
CA THR A 184 -22.27 -7.97 1.70
C THR A 184 -21.25 -8.27 0.61
N THR A 185 -20.49 -7.25 0.22
CA THR A 185 -19.33 -7.39 -0.68
C THR A 185 -18.03 -7.07 0.06
N GLY A 186 -16.91 -7.59 -0.42
CA GLY A 186 -15.61 -7.30 0.16
C GLY A 186 -15.29 -5.81 0.24
N PRO A 187 -15.47 -5.03 -0.85
CA PRO A 187 -15.26 -3.59 -0.82
C PRO A 187 -16.12 -2.87 0.22
N LYS A 188 -17.40 -3.26 0.34
CA LYS A 188 -18.31 -2.67 1.33
C LYS A 188 -17.89 -3.02 2.75
N LEU A 189 -17.59 -4.28 3.05
CA LEU A 189 -17.12 -4.71 4.37
C LEU A 189 -15.82 -4.00 4.74
N THR A 190 -14.86 -3.91 3.81
CA THR A 190 -13.60 -3.20 4.03
C THR A 190 -13.82 -1.72 4.35
N SER A 191 -14.69 -1.05 3.63
CA SER A 191 -15.05 0.35 3.90
C SER A 191 -15.65 0.54 5.29
N ASP A 192 -16.54 -0.37 5.69
CA ASP A 192 -17.18 -0.33 7.00
C ASP A 192 -16.17 -0.60 8.13
N LEU A 193 -15.26 -1.56 7.95
CA LEU A 193 -14.17 -1.85 8.90
C LEU A 193 -13.20 -0.67 9.04
N LYS A 194 -12.83 -0.05 7.93
CA LYS A 194 -11.94 1.13 7.92
C LYS A 194 -12.59 2.29 8.67
N ARG A 195 -13.85 2.62 8.36
CA ARG A 195 -14.61 3.64 9.07
C ARG A 195 -14.74 3.34 10.56
N HIS A 196 -14.86 2.06 10.95
CA HIS A 196 -14.98 1.67 12.35
C HIS A 196 -13.66 1.85 13.10
N VAL A 197 -12.53 1.42 12.55
CA VAL A 197 -11.22 1.56 13.21
C VAL A 197 -10.77 3.03 13.33
N GLU A 198 -11.14 3.87 12.36
CA GLU A 198 -10.84 5.31 12.36
C GLU A 198 -11.55 6.08 13.50
N GLN A 199 -12.55 5.48 14.16
CA GLN A 199 -13.22 6.10 15.33
C GLN A 199 -12.38 6.01 16.60
N TYR A 200 -11.30 5.23 16.60
CA TYR A 200 -10.44 5.04 17.76
C TYR A 200 -9.09 5.74 17.56
N SER A 201 -8.58 6.31 18.66
CA SER A 201 -7.27 6.96 18.68
C SER A 201 -6.16 5.91 18.71
N LEU A 202 -5.85 5.33 17.55
CA LEU A 202 -4.72 4.44 17.36
C LEU A 202 -3.92 4.85 16.11
N LYS A 203 -2.65 4.48 16.07
CA LYS A 203 -1.81 4.79 14.93
C LYS A 203 -1.95 3.72 13.85
N ILE A 204 -2.30 4.13 12.65
CA ILE A 204 -2.38 3.24 11.48
C ILE A 204 -1.25 3.59 10.53
N ARG A 205 -0.48 2.59 10.14
CA ARG A 205 0.58 2.67 9.14
C ARG A 205 0.20 1.75 7.96
N GLU A 206 -0.37 2.33 6.93
CA GLU A 206 -0.81 1.63 5.71
C GLU A 206 0.24 1.81 4.59
N GLY A 207 0.44 0.77 3.80
CA GLY A 207 1.42 0.76 2.70
C GLY A 207 2.80 0.26 3.11
N LEU A 208 2.95 -0.26 4.32
CA LEU A 208 4.19 -0.77 4.87
C LEU A 208 4.09 -2.26 5.17
N SER A 209 5.21 -2.97 5.03
CA SER A 209 5.34 -4.38 5.41
C SER A 209 6.37 -4.58 6.52
N VAL A 210 6.15 -5.62 7.32
CA VAL A 210 7.09 -6.04 8.36
C VAL A 210 8.05 -7.05 7.76
N GLN A 211 9.35 -6.76 7.81
CA GLN A 211 10.40 -7.65 7.33
C GLN A 211 10.90 -8.59 8.41
N GLU A 212 11.03 -8.11 9.63
CA GLU A 212 11.60 -8.88 10.73
C GLU A 212 10.88 -8.57 12.04
N LEU A 213 10.69 -9.61 12.85
CA LEU A 213 10.19 -9.52 14.22
C LEU A 213 11.23 -10.13 15.16
N GLN A 214 11.86 -9.30 15.98
CA GLN A 214 12.82 -9.72 16.99
C GLN A 214 12.10 -9.93 18.32
N PRO A 215 12.14 -11.16 18.87
CA PRO A 215 11.53 -11.47 20.16
C PRO A 215 12.32 -10.86 21.32
N GLY A 216 11.65 -10.66 22.45
CA GLY A 216 12.27 -10.11 23.66
C GLY A 216 11.22 -9.62 24.65
N LYS A 217 11.65 -9.05 25.78
CA LYS A 217 10.74 -8.37 26.71
C LYS A 217 10.02 -7.21 26.01
N ILE A 218 10.75 -6.47 25.21
CA ILE A 218 10.24 -5.52 24.22
C ILE A 218 10.51 -6.14 22.85
N LYS A 219 9.48 -6.25 22.02
CA LYS A 219 9.57 -6.76 20.65
C LYS A 219 10.00 -5.62 19.74
N ARG A 220 10.91 -5.90 18.82
CA ARG A 220 11.35 -4.95 17.80
C ARG A 220 10.85 -5.42 16.45
N ILE A 221 10.14 -4.55 15.77
CA ILE A 221 9.49 -4.81 14.49
C ILE A 221 10.19 -3.94 13.45
N LYS A 222 10.93 -4.58 12.55
CA LYS A 222 11.60 -3.90 11.45
C LYS A 222 10.65 -3.82 10.26
N LEU A 223 10.41 -2.61 9.78
CA LEU A 223 9.62 -2.35 8.58
C LEU A 223 10.49 -2.43 7.31
N ASP A 224 9.84 -2.49 6.16
CA ASP A 224 10.47 -2.40 4.84
C ASP A 224 11.13 -1.05 4.54
N THR A 225 10.91 -0.05 5.39
CA THR A 225 11.59 1.25 5.38
C THR A 225 12.81 1.32 6.28
N ASP A 226 13.28 0.17 6.83
CA ASP A 226 14.32 0.06 7.87
C ASP A 226 13.96 0.72 9.22
N GLU A 227 12.79 1.34 9.34
CA GLU A 227 12.27 1.86 10.60
C GLU A 227 12.04 0.72 11.60
N ILE A 228 12.37 0.96 12.87
CA ILE A 228 12.14 0.02 13.95
C ILE A 228 11.05 0.56 14.87
N ILE A 229 9.99 -0.24 15.05
CA ILE A 229 8.92 -0.01 16.01
C ILE A 229 9.15 -0.93 17.20
N GLU A 230 8.98 -0.43 18.43
CA GLU A 230 9.01 -1.23 19.64
C GLU A 230 7.62 -1.43 20.21
N ALA A 231 7.32 -2.64 20.68
CA ALA A 231 6.07 -2.94 21.35
C ALA A 231 6.25 -3.93 22.50
N VAL A 232 5.42 -3.79 23.54
CA VAL A 232 5.37 -4.75 24.65
C VAL A 232 4.78 -6.07 24.18
N SER A 233 3.75 -6.02 23.34
CA SER A 233 3.10 -7.19 22.77
C SER A 233 2.91 -7.03 21.26
N VAL A 234 2.89 -8.15 20.53
CA VAL A 234 2.63 -8.17 19.10
C VAL A 234 1.52 -9.16 18.80
N ILE A 235 0.56 -8.71 17.99
CA ILE A 235 -0.50 -9.57 17.43
C ILE A 235 -0.20 -9.73 15.94
N VAL A 236 0.09 -10.96 15.51
CA VAL A 236 0.32 -11.28 14.09
C VAL A 236 -1.01 -11.75 13.50
N ALA A 237 -1.55 -10.96 12.56
CA ALA A 237 -2.81 -11.19 11.88
C ALA A 237 -2.67 -10.94 10.36
N THR A 238 -1.58 -11.47 9.79
CA THR A 238 -1.18 -11.24 8.39
C THR A 238 -2.05 -11.95 7.37
N GLY A 239 -2.90 -12.89 7.82
CA GLY A 239 -3.77 -13.65 6.94
C GLY A 239 -3.02 -14.66 6.08
N ALA A 240 -3.51 -14.85 4.86
CA ALA A 240 -2.92 -15.75 3.88
C ALA A 240 -2.84 -15.05 2.52
N ASN A 241 -1.86 -15.45 1.72
CA ASN A 241 -1.74 -15.04 0.32
C ASN A 241 -1.98 -16.24 -0.59
N TRP A 242 -2.57 -15.99 -1.76
CA TRP A 242 -2.70 -17.00 -2.78
C TRP A 242 -1.32 -17.49 -3.22
N ARG A 243 -1.17 -18.81 -3.33
CA ARG A 243 0.02 -19.36 -3.98
C ARG A 243 -0.04 -19.07 -5.47
N GLN A 244 0.99 -18.42 -5.98
CA GLN A 244 1.19 -18.27 -7.41
C GLN A 244 2.02 -19.44 -7.92
N LEU A 245 1.59 -20.03 -9.02
CA LEU A 245 2.30 -21.13 -9.68
C LEU A 245 3.45 -20.61 -10.55
N ASN A 246 3.43 -19.32 -10.89
CA ASN A 246 4.37 -18.64 -11.79
C ASN A 246 4.49 -19.33 -13.16
N ILE A 247 3.36 -19.80 -13.69
CA ILE A 247 3.28 -20.41 -15.01
C ILE A 247 2.67 -19.41 -16.01
N PRO A 248 2.96 -19.54 -17.32
CA PRO A 248 2.32 -18.75 -18.36
C PRO A 248 0.81 -18.91 -18.31
N GLY A 249 0.05 -17.80 -18.40
CA GLY A 249 -1.42 -17.78 -18.34
C GLY A 249 -2.01 -17.60 -16.93
N GLU A 250 -1.24 -17.65 -15.86
CA GLU A 250 -1.76 -17.47 -14.49
C GLU A 250 -2.23 -16.04 -14.19
N LYS A 251 -1.76 -15.07 -14.99
CA LYS A 251 -2.06 -13.64 -14.79
C LYS A 251 -2.99 -13.06 -15.85
N GLU A 252 -3.57 -13.93 -16.69
CA GLU A 252 -4.51 -13.56 -17.75
C GLU A 252 -5.97 -13.46 -17.25
#